data_ebf4ac10b879a4e284435ef4ae9d2350
#
_entry.id   ebf4ac10b879a4e284435ef4ae9d2350
#
_cell.length_a   1.000
_cell.length_b   1.000
_cell.length_c   1.000
_cell.angle_alpha   90.00
_cell.angle_beta   90.00
_cell.angle_gamma   90.00
#
_symmetry.space_group_name_H-M   'P 1'
#
loop_
_entity.id
_entity.type
_entity.pdbx_description
1 polymer ?
#
loop_
_entity_poly.entity_id
_entity_poly.type
_entity_poly.pdbx_seq_one_letter_code
_entity_poly.pdbx_strand_id
1 'polypeptide(L)'
;MKAYLVLDFSVNDFSGFRKYIAEIPAFIAKHSGKYIVQGVQPTTIEGDWRPERMVIIEFPERGNAKAFLADPQIQDLFKVRHATTTSRLVLVDGCT
;
A
#
# COMPACT_ATOMS: atom_id res chain seq x y z
N MET A 1 -16.21 -9.61 -5.34
CA MET A 1 -15.26 -9.07 -6.33
C MET A 1 -14.03 -8.56 -5.59
N LYS A 2 -12.85 -8.99 -5.98
CA LYS A 2 -11.61 -8.56 -5.33
C LYS A 2 -11.36 -7.08 -5.57
N ALA A 3 -10.63 -6.47 -4.65
CA ALA A 3 -10.22 -5.07 -4.76
C ALA A 3 -8.74 -4.94 -4.45
N TYR A 4 -8.10 -3.91 -4.99
CA TYR A 4 -6.66 -3.73 -4.89
C TYR A 4 -6.33 -2.32 -4.44
N LEU A 5 -5.45 -2.20 -3.46
CA LEU A 5 -4.77 -0.96 -3.14
C LEU A 5 -3.46 -0.93 -3.90
N VAL A 6 -3.27 0.09 -4.71
CA VAL A 6 -2.06 0.28 -5.52
C VAL A 6 -1.33 1.50 -4.98
N LEU A 7 -0.14 1.29 -4.45
CA LEU A 7 0.70 2.31 -3.84
C LEU A 7 1.96 2.51 -4.68
N ASP A 8 2.12 3.72 -5.20
CA ASP A 8 3.31 4.21 -5.89
C ASP A 8 4.05 5.13 -4.91
N PHE A 9 5.30 4.82 -4.59
CA PHE A 9 6.01 5.60 -3.58
C PHE A 9 7.53 5.61 -3.75
N SER A 10 8.13 6.65 -3.17
CA SER A 10 9.57 6.75 -2.95
C SER A 10 9.83 7.01 -1.46
N VAL A 11 10.93 6.52 -0.94
CA VAL A 11 11.28 6.65 0.48
C VAL A 11 12.21 7.84 0.66
N ASN A 12 11.80 8.82 1.48
CA ASN A 12 12.58 10.02 1.80
C ASN A 12 13.41 9.84 3.07
N ASP A 13 12.89 9.04 4.02
CA ASP A 13 13.55 8.72 5.29
C ASP A 13 13.40 7.22 5.55
N PHE A 14 14.39 6.47 5.15
CA PHE A 14 14.34 5.00 5.26
C PHE A 14 14.34 4.55 6.72
N SER A 15 15.11 5.21 7.56
CA SER A 15 15.18 4.89 8.99
C SER A 15 13.79 5.01 9.65
N GLY A 16 13.10 6.12 9.40
CA GLY A 16 11.74 6.32 9.93
C GLY A 16 10.71 5.38 9.33
N PHE A 17 10.89 4.98 8.08
CA PHE A 17 9.95 4.10 7.37
C PHE A 17 9.99 2.65 7.87
N ARG A 18 11.06 2.22 8.54
CA ARG A 18 11.22 0.84 9.03
C ARG A 18 10.08 0.40 9.93
N LYS A 19 9.59 1.31 10.77
CA LYS A 19 8.46 1.02 11.66
C LYS A 19 7.21 0.62 10.86
N TYR A 20 6.92 1.36 9.80
CA TYR A 20 5.80 1.07 8.92
C TYR A 20 5.96 -0.31 8.28
N ILE A 21 7.12 -0.61 7.71
CA ILE A 21 7.41 -1.92 7.08
C ILE A 21 7.21 -3.07 8.08
N ALA A 22 7.65 -2.88 9.32
CA ALA A 22 7.60 -3.93 10.33
C ALA A 22 6.18 -4.20 10.84
N GLU A 23 5.34 -3.17 10.95
CA GLU A 23 4.05 -3.27 11.64
C GLU A 23 2.86 -3.39 10.71
N ILE A 24 2.93 -2.87 9.50
CA ILE A 24 1.78 -2.85 8.58
C ILE A 24 1.31 -4.24 8.12
N PRO A 25 2.19 -5.26 7.93
CA PRO A 25 1.73 -6.57 7.47
C PRO A 25 0.67 -7.21 8.35
N ALA A 26 0.78 -7.07 9.68
CA ALA A 26 -0.21 -7.62 10.61
C ALA A 26 -1.59 -6.99 10.43
N PHE A 27 -1.64 -5.69 10.14
CA PHE A 27 -2.91 -4.99 9.90
C PHE A 27 -3.50 -5.35 8.53
N ILE A 28 -2.67 -5.54 7.52
CA ILE A 28 -3.13 -6.03 6.22
C ILE A 28 -3.81 -7.39 6.41
N ALA A 29 -3.17 -8.30 7.13
CA ALA A 29 -3.73 -9.63 7.41
C ALA A 29 -5.01 -9.55 8.24
N LYS A 30 -5.09 -8.64 9.20
CA LYS A 30 -6.29 -8.39 10.00
C LYS A 30 -7.52 -8.12 9.14
N HIS A 31 -7.35 -7.43 8.02
CA HIS A 31 -8.42 -7.09 7.08
C HIS A 31 -8.49 -8.03 5.88
N SER A 32 -7.90 -9.22 5.98
CA SER A 32 -7.90 -10.26 4.94
C SER A 32 -7.16 -9.87 3.65
N GLY A 33 -6.27 -8.89 3.75
CA GLY A 33 -5.44 -8.47 2.63
C GLY A 33 -4.18 -9.31 2.51
N LYS A 34 -3.58 -9.29 1.34
CA LYS A 34 -2.28 -9.89 1.09
C LYS A 34 -1.51 -9.10 0.05
N TYR A 35 -0.19 -9.06 0.19
CA TYR A 35 0.66 -8.49 -0.85
C TYR A 35 0.64 -9.38 -2.09
N ILE A 36 0.48 -8.77 -3.26
CA ILE A 36 0.72 -9.41 -4.55
C ILE A 36 1.87 -8.76 -5.30
N VAL A 37 2.21 -7.51 -4.94
CA VAL A 37 3.46 -6.83 -5.32
C VAL A 37 3.96 -6.10 -4.08
N GLN A 38 5.24 -6.29 -3.74
CA GLN A 38 5.74 -5.84 -2.44
C GLN A 38 7.00 -4.99 -2.56
N GLY A 39 6.82 -3.72 -2.93
CA GLY A 39 7.88 -2.72 -2.85
C GLY A 39 8.97 -2.82 -3.91
N VAL A 40 8.70 -3.47 -5.02
CA VAL A 40 9.65 -3.59 -6.13
C VAL A 40 9.55 -2.40 -7.08
N GLN A 41 10.61 -2.13 -7.82
CA GLN A 41 10.59 -1.13 -8.87
C GLN A 41 9.96 -1.71 -10.14
N PRO A 42 8.85 -1.13 -10.65
CA PRO A 42 8.29 -1.58 -11.91
C PRO A 42 9.16 -1.17 -13.10
N THR A 43 9.02 -1.91 -14.20
CA THR A 43 9.62 -1.54 -15.48
C THR A 43 8.59 -0.75 -16.27
N THR A 44 8.91 0.51 -16.62
CA THR A 44 8.03 1.34 -17.43
C THR A 44 8.08 0.86 -18.87
N ILE A 45 6.91 0.53 -19.44
CA ILE A 45 6.79 0.09 -20.84
C ILE A 45 6.41 1.24 -21.75
N GLU A 46 5.51 2.11 -21.30
CA GLU A 46 5.05 3.26 -22.07
C GLU A 46 4.87 4.47 -21.15
N GLY A 47 5.10 5.64 -21.69
CA GLY A 47 4.87 6.90 -21.00
C GLY A 47 6.02 7.28 -20.05
N ASP A 48 5.76 8.30 -19.25
CA ASP A 48 6.74 8.89 -18.35
C ASP A 48 6.49 8.57 -16.88
N TRP A 49 5.58 7.64 -16.58
CA TRP A 49 5.33 7.19 -15.23
C TRP A 49 6.42 6.22 -14.78
N ARG A 50 7.25 6.64 -13.84
CA ARG A 50 8.42 5.89 -13.37
C ARG A 50 8.41 5.76 -11.84
N PRO A 51 7.55 4.89 -11.28
CA PRO A 51 7.55 4.66 -9.85
C PRO A 51 8.89 4.07 -9.39
N GLU A 52 9.40 4.52 -8.26
CA GLU A 52 10.59 3.89 -7.66
C GLU A 52 10.24 2.57 -7.01
N ARG A 53 9.10 2.52 -6.32
CA ARG A 53 8.61 1.33 -5.66
C ARG A 53 7.10 1.23 -5.82
N MET A 54 6.61 0.01 -5.92
CA MET A 54 5.18 -0.26 -6.01
C MET A 54 4.78 -1.38 -5.05
N VAL A 55 3.68 -1.15 -4.35
CA VAL A 55 3.00 -2.16 -3.54
C VAL A 55 1.60 -2.32 -4.10
N ILE A 56 1.16 -3.56 -4.26
CA ILE A 56 -0.23 -3.88 -4.56
C ILE A 56 -0.72 -4.87 -3.51
N ILE A 57 -1.80 -4.51 -2.84
CA ILE A 57 -2.43 -5.34 -1.82
C ILE A 57 -3.79 -5.78 -2.34
N GLU A 58 -4.02 -7.09 -2.35
CA GLU A 58 -5.29 -7.68 -2.74
C GLU A 58 -6.18 -7.89 -1.52
N PHE A 59 -7.44 -7.47 -1.61
CA PHE A 59 -8.47 -7.75 -0.60
C PHE A 59 -9.60 -8.56 -1.24
N PRO A 60 -10.30 -9.43 -0.46
CA PRO A 60 -11.41 -10.22 -1.01
C PRO A 60 -12.54 -9.36 -1.56
N GLU A 61 -12.81 -8.22 -0.92
CA GLU A 61 -13.88 -7.28 -1.28
C GLU A 61 -13.40 -5.85 -1.06
N ARG A 62 -14.03 -4.92 -1.75
CA ARG A 62 -13.77 -3.48 -1.60
C ARG A 62 -13.96 -3.02 -0.15
N GLY A 63 -14.97 -3.57 0.54
CA GLY A 63 -15.23 -3.25 1.94
C GLY A 63 -14.07 -3.58 2.87
N ASN A 64 -13.33 -4.66 2.62
CA ASN A 64 -12.14 -5.01 3.40
C ASN A 64 -11.05 -3.94 3.25
N ALA A 65 -10.84 -3.47 2.02
CA ALA A 65 -9.86 -2.41 1.76
C ALA A 65 -10.26 -1.10 2.45
N LYS A 66 -11.53 -0.72 2.35
CA LYS A 66 -12.04 0.48 3.02
C LYS A 66 -11.93 0.39 4.54
N ALA A 67 -12.23 -0.78 5.12
CA ALA A 67 -12.10 -1.01 6.56
C ALA A 67 -10.64 -0.91 7.00
N PHE A 68 -9.71 -1.44 6.20
CA PHE A 68 -8.28 -1.28 6.45
C PHE A 68 -7.88 0.21 6.48
N LEU A 69 -8.30 0.98 5.49
CA LEU A 69 -7.96 2.40 5.41
C LEU A 69 -8.58 3.23 6.54
N ALA A 70 -9.72 2.82 7.06
CA ALA A 70 -10.46 3.53 8.11
C ALA A 70 -10.15 3.02 9.52
N ASP A 71 -9.36 1.95 9.67
CA ASP A 71 -9.09 1.34 10.98
C ASP A 71 -8.35 2.34 11.89
N PRO A 72 -8.92 2.70 13.05
CA PRO A 72 -8.29 3.66 13.96
C PRO A 72 -6.91 3.22 14.45
N GLN A 73 -6.66 1.91 14.55
CA GLN A 73 -5.38 1.39 15.01
C GLN A 73 -4.25 1.56 14.01
N ILE A 74 -4.57 1.85 12.74
CA ILE A 74 -3.56 1.98 11.68
C ILE A 74 -3.20 3.43 11.40
N GLN A 75 -4.00 4.40 11.86
CA GLN A 75 -3.83 5.80 11.46
C GLN A 75 -2.44 6.35 11.80
N ASP A 76 -1.87 5.98 12.94
CA ASP A 76 -0.52 6.42 13.30
C ASP A 76 0.54 5.88 12.33
N LEU A 77 0.38 4.64 11.86
CA LEU A 77 1.28 4.07 10.84
C LEU A 77 1.14 4.78 9.50
N PHE A 78 -0.07 5.15 9.11
CA PHE A 78 -0.27 5.93 7.88
C PHE A 78 0.42 7.29 7.98
N LYS A 79 0.41 7.92 9.16
CA LYS A 79 1.15 9.17 9.39
C LYS A 79 2.67 8.96 9.23
N VAL A 80 3.19 7.83 9.73
CA VAL A 80 4.60 7.47 9.54
C VAL A 80 4.93 7.36 8.05
N ARG A 81 4.08 6.66 7.26
CA ARG A 81 4.28 6.54 5.82
C ARG A 81 4.25 7.92 5.14
N HIS A 82 3.28 8.77 5.49
CA HIS A 82 3.18 10.11 4.92
C HIS A 82 4.39 10.99 5.26
N ALA A 83 4.93 10.84 6.46
CA ALA A 83 6.08 11.63 6.92
C ALA A 83 7.40 11.18 6.29
N THR A 84 7.52 9.91 5.88
CA THR A 84 8.79 9.30 5.45
C THR A 84 8.85 8.95 3.98
N THR A 85 7.74 9.11 3.25
CA THR A 85 7.64 8.79 1.82
C THR A 85 6.92 9.88 1.07
N THR A 86 7.13 9.90 -0.25
CA THR A 86 6.23 10.57 -1.19
C THR A 86 5.42 9.47 -1.86
N SER A 87 4.11 9.44 -1.63
CA SER A 87 3.29 8.32 -2.05
C SER A 87 1.98 8.75 -2.68
N ARG A 88 1.52 7.91 -3.61
CA ARG A 88 0.22 8.01 -4.27
C ARG A 88 -0.48 6.67 -4.13
N LEU A 89 -1.73 6.69 -3.70
CA LEU A 89 -2.50 5.50 -3.39
C LEU A 89 -3.84 5.55 -4.10
N VAL A 90 -4.19 4.47 -4.79
CA VAL A 90 -5.51 4.31 -5.41
C VAL A 90 -6.12 2.97 -5.00
N LEU A 91 -7.45 2.93 -4.99
CA LEU A 91 -8.22 1.72 -4.78
C LEU A 91 -8.95 1.38 -6.07
N VAL A 92 -8.74 0.17 -6.60
CA VAL A 92 -9.39 -0.28 -7.83
C VAL A 92 -10.08 -1.62 -7.60
N ASP A 93 -11.23 -1.81 -8.23
CA ASP A 93 -11.93 -3.09 -8.21
C ASP A 93 -11.34 -4.02 -9.26
N GLY A 94 -11.22 -5.30 -8.90
CA GLY A 94 -10.86 -6.33 -9.84
C GLY A 94 -12.05 -6.74 -10.70
N CYS A 95 -11.79 -7.61 -11.67
CA CYS A 95 -12.83 -8.13 -12.56
C CYS A 95 -13.32 -9.52 -12.16
N THR A 96 -12.82 -10.07 -11.06
CA THR A 96 -13.18 -11.41 -10.60
C THR A 96 -13.58 -11.45 -9.13
#